data_067f20658393b0e011ed932e7a1465d5
#
_entry.id   067f20658393b0e011ed932e7a1465d5
#
_cell.length_a   1.000
_cell.length_b   1.000
_cell.length_c   1.000
_cell.angle_alpha   90.00
_cell.angle_beta   90.00
_cell.angle_gamma   90.00
#
_symmetry.space_group_name_H-M   'P 1'
#
loop_
_entity.id
_entity.type
_entity.pdbx_description
1 polymer ?
#
loop_
_entity_poly.entity_id
_entity_poly.type
_entity_poly.pdbx_seq_one_letter_code
_entity_poly.pdbx_strand_id
1 'polypeptide(L)'
;MMKSLKIILWEEEIGRLAWDERRHLSYFTYNPDFIRKGLNISPLVAPVDGTRGLLPVWGEDAKIYQKLPAFVADSLPDAWGNQLFDLWRQQQKISNSEINPLDKLSFIGRRGMGALEFIPETNRERRIEKIDVKSLADLAERIFVERENARIMPEESITMQSLLTVGTSAGGRQPKAIIAINRETGEIRSGQIVALEGYDYYLLKFGNSEYCSAELEMTYYKLATMAGINMMPSMLYSVDGNNHFLTRRFDRNGGKKIHTQTLAAIYPDAESYEQLISVCRKLRLPDADCQEVFRRMVFNILSNNTDDHNKNFSFIMNEDGAWRLAPAYDITYIIDRGGYLPNMDHCMYIRTKLHDITRSDVIDFARDNGIRRPDAIIRDVVSSLKQFRTIAVENGVSESWIGRVESTIANHLKVWGEWECEVEDAAMEIDGHTISNMRVEQTYKGNYHLLANIDGEERKFVISKKKEEFAYLEQIGLANLTTEYLKTLVERYFKLY
;
A
#
# COMPACT_ATOMS: atom_id res chain seq x y z
N MET A 1 -2.50 33.33 -6.98
CA MET A 1 -2.95 32.18 -7.79
C MET A 1 -2.13 32.05 -9.06
N MET A 2 -1.63 30.85 -9.34
CA MET A 2 -0.87 30.54 -10.55
C MET A 2 -1.81 30.47 -11.75
N LYS A 3 -1.45 31.17 -12.85
CA LYS A 3 -2.31 31.18 -14.06
C LYS A 3 -1.90 30.14 -15.09
N SER A 4 -0.62 29.78 -15.16
CA SER A 4 -0.13 28.76 -16.07
C SER A 4 1.18 28.14 -15.59
N LEU A 5 1.40 26.88 -15.99
CA LEU A 5 2.61 26.09 -15.76
C LEU A 5 3.09 25.45 -17.05
N LYS A 6 4.40 25.29 -17.18
CA LYS A 6 4.99 24.37 -18.12
C LYS A 6 5.13 22.99 -17.43
N ILE A 7 4.87 21.94 -18.18
CA ILE A 7 5.11 20.58 -17.77
C ILE A 7 6.34 20.08 -18.52
N ILE A 8 7.30 19.60 -17.76
CA ILE A 8 8.59 19.12 -18.27
C ILE A 8 8.69 17.62 -18.00
N LEU A 9 9.23 16.89 -18.95
CA LEU A 9 9.59 15.48 -18.85
C LEU A 9 11.02 15.32 -19.42
N TRP A 10 11.96 14.81 -18.60
CA TRP A 10 13.36 14.61 -19.01
C TRP A 10 13.97 15.85 -19.69
N GLU A 11 13.84 17.00 -19.01
CA GLU A 11 14.32 18.32 -19.45
C GLU A 11 13.58 18.92 -20.66
N GLU A 12 12.59 18.24 -21.22
CA GLU A 12 11.81 18.68 -22.37
C GLU A 12 10.43 19.22 -21.97
N GLU A 13 10.02 20.36 -22.53
CA GLU A 13 8.66 20.89 -22.38
C GLU A 13 7.66 20.04 -23.17
N ILE A 14 6.88 19.20 -22.45
CA ILE A 14 5.86 18.35 -23.07
C ILE A 14 4.56 19.09 -23.35
N GLY A 15 4.30 20.18 -22.62
CA GLY A 15 3.07 20.96 -22.75
C GLY A 15 2.90 22.02 -21.68
N ARG A 16 1.75 22.65 -21.73
CA ARG A 16 1.37 23.73 -20.80
C ARG A 16 0.02 23.47 -20.18
N LEU A 17 -0.10 23.87 -18.94
CA LEU A 17 -1.32 23.82 -18.13
C LEU A 17 -1.70 25.25 -17.78
N ALA A 18 -2.97 25.65 -18.02
CA ALA A 18 -3.50 26.94 -17.67
C ALA A 18 -4.75 26.79 -16.77
N TRP A 19 -4.97 27.74 -15.89
CA TRP A 19 -6.14 27.77 -14.98
C TRP A 19 -7.11 28.89 -15.38
N ASP A 20 -8.36 28.53 -15.59
CA ASP A 20 -9.47 29.48 -15.81
C ASP A 20 -10.19 29.74 -14.47
N GLU A 21 -9.96 30.92 -13.91
CA GLU A 21 -10.54 31.30 -12.62
C GLU A 21 -12.08 31.46 -12.68
N ARG A 22 -12.65 31.76 -13.84
CA ARG A 22 -14.09 31.93 -13.97
C ARG A 22 -14.82 30.60 -14.01
N ARG A 23 -14.24 29.62 -14.66
CA ARG A 23 -14.82 28.29 -14.84
C ARG A 23 -14.32 27.30 -13.78
N HIS A 24 -13.30 27.65 -13.00
CA HIS A 24 -12.59 26.77 -12.08
C HIS A 24 -12.16 25.46 -12.75
N LEU A 25 -11.53 25.58 -13.92
CA LEU A 25 -11.04 24.45 -14.73
C LEU A 25 -9.61 24.68 -15.17
N SER A 26 -8.86 23.62 -15.33
CA SER A 26 -7.58 23.68 -16.02
C SER A 26 -7.73 23.32 -17.50
N TYR A 27 -6.75 23.79 -18.27
CA TYR A 27 -6.61 23.51 -19.67
C TYR A 27 -5.19 23.07 -19.96
N PHE A 28 -5.03 21.87 -20.50
CA PHE A 28 -3.73 21.34 -20.90
C PHE A 28 -3.60 21.33 -22.43
N THR A 29 -2.43 21.64 -22.95
CA THR A 29 -2.10 21.47 -24.35
C THR A 29 -0.67 20.93 -24.49
N TYR A 30 -0.49 19.95 -25.38
CA TYR A 30 0.84 19.45 -25.71
C TYR A 30 1.65 20.47 -26.48
N ASN A 31 2.98 20.44 -26.29
CA ASN A 31 3.92 21.15 -27.14
C ASN A 31 3.95 20.48 -28.52
N PRO A 32 3.83 21.25 -29.64
CA PRO A 32 3.88 20.70 -30.98
C PRO A 32 5.18 19.91 -31.29
N ASP A 33 6.30 20.32 -30.70
CA ASP A 33 7.58 19.62 -30.88
C ASP A 33 7.56 18.26 -30.20
N PHE A 34 6.94 18.17 -29.04
CA PHE A 34 6.74 16.91 -28.32
C PHE A 34 5.79 15.96 -29.07
N ILE A 35 4.70 16.50 -29.64
CA ILE A 35 3.77 15.71 -30.48
C ILE A 35 4.51 15.02 -31.63
N ARG A 36 5.46 15.71 -32.28
CA ARG A 36 6.24 15.17 -33.42
C ARG A 36 7.13 13.99 -33.03
N LYS A 37 7.51 13.87 -31.75
CA LYS A 37 8.27 12.73 -31.24
C LYS A 37 7.46 11.46 -31.12
N GLY A 38 6.12 11.57 -31.02
CA GLY A 38 5.22 10.44 -30.90
C GLY A 38 5.29 9.69 -29.56
N LEU A 39 5.98 10.26 -28.55
CA LEU A 39 6.06 9.66 -27.21
C LEU A 39 4.73 9.83 -26.46
N ASN A 40 4.07 8.73 -26.17
CA ASN A 40 2.74 8.73 -25.58
C ASN A 40 2.79 8.49 -24.07
N ILE A 41 2.82 9.58 -23.30
CA ILE A 41 2.98 9.57 -21.84
C ILE A 41 1.69 9.25 -21.06
N SER A 42 0.53 9.36 -21.69
CA SER A 42 -0.77 9.05 -21.09
C SER A 42 -1.70 8.50 -22.18
N PRO A 43 -1.44 7.26 -22.65
CA PRO A 43 -2.03 6.75 -23.89
C PRO A 43 -3.53 6.52 -23.84
N LEU A 44 -4.12 6.36 -22.64
CA LEU A 44 -5.55 6.07 -22.48
C LEU A 44 -6.40 7.30 -22.15
N VAL A 45 -5.81 8.31 -21.51
CA VAL A 45 -6.52 9.52 -21.08
C VAL A 45 -6.22 10.73 -21.95
N ALA A 46 -4.96 10.89 -22.34
CA ALA A 46 -4.47 12.03 -23.11
C ALA A 46 -3.50 11.58 -24.20
N PRO A 47 -3.96 10.79 -25.20
CA PRO A 47 -3.09 10.34 -26.28
C PRO A 47 -2.56 11.53 -27.09
N VAL A 48 -1.26 11.49 -27.40
CA VAL A 48 -0.56 12.60 -28.06
C VAL A 48 -1.13 12.92 -29.43
N ASP A 49 -1.55 11.92 -30.19
CA ASP A 49 -2.11 12.03 -31.54
C ASP A 49 -3.60 12.39 -31.57
N GLY A 50 -4.33 12.18 -30.46
CA GLY A 50 -5.76 12.44 -30.31
C GLY A 50 -6.12 13.74 -29.59
N THR A 51 -5.16 14.36 -28.90
CA THR A 51 -5.43 15.49 -28.01
C THR A 51 -5.11 16.82 -28.68
N ARG A 52 -6.13 17.41 -29.30
CA ARG A 52 -6.06 18.79 -29.78
C ARG A 52 -6.66 19.75 -28.75
N GLY A 53 -5.80 20.26 -27.88
CA GLY A 53 -6.21 21.26 -26.87
C GLY A 53 -6.93 20.66 -25.67
N LEU A 54 -7.30 20.90 -24.73
CA LEU A 54 -8.14 20.97 -23.54
C LEU A 54 -8.79 19.72 -23.03
N LEU A 55 -8.30 19.22 -21.89
CA LEU A 55 -8.94 18.13 -21.17
C LEU A 55 -9.37 18.59 -19.77
N PRO A 56 -10.61 19.04 -19.60
CA PRO A 56 -11.19 19.13 -18.27
C PRO A 56 -11.68 17.75 -17.84
N VAL A 57 -11.42 17.36 -16.59
CA VAL A 57 -12.06 16.19 -16.00
C VAL A 57 -13.48 16.57 -15.59
N TRP A 58 -14.45 15.90 -16.15
CA TRP A 58 -15.88 16.07 -15.83
C TRP A 58 -16.34 14.90 -14.97
N GLY A 59 -17.16 15.16 -13.95
CA GLY A 59 -17.84 14.15 -13.17
C GLY A 59 -17.50 14.18 -11.67
N GLU A 60 -17.91 13.13 -10.96
CA GLU A 60 -17.74 12.99 -9.50
C GLU A 60 -16.26 12.99 -9.08
N ASP A 61 -15.39 12.46 -9.92
CA ASP A 61 -13.94 12.42 -9.72
C ASP A 61 -13.25 13.78 -9.81
N ALA A 62 -13.99 14.83 -10.18
CA ALA A 62 -13.46 16.20 -10.23
C ALA A 62 -12.88 16.69 -8.89
N LYS A 63 -13.31 16.10 -7.75
CA LYS A 63 -12.74 16.37 -6.43
C LYS A 63 -11.37 15.74 -6.26
N ILE A 64 -11.20 14.51 -6.72
CA ILE A 64 -9.93 13.74 -6.61
C ILE A 64 -8.88 14.37 -7.53
N TYR A 65 -9.23 14.60 -8.78
CA TYR A 65 -8.31 15.16 -9.79
C TYR A 65 -8.24 16.69 -9.77
N GLN A 66 -9.01 17.36 -8.92
CA GLN A 66 -9.01 18.82 -8.72
C GLN A 66 -9.13 19.62 -10.04
N LYS A 67 -9.90 19.10 -11.01
CA LYS A 67 -10.07 19.71 -12.35
C LYS A 67 -8.78 19.75 -13.20
N LEU A 68 -7.84 18.86 -12.91
CA LEU A 68 -6.64 18.63 -13.71
C LEU A 68 -6.81 17.38 -14.58
N PRO A 69 -6.08 17.25 -15.70
CA PRO A 69 -5.92 15.96 -16.38
C PRO A 69 -5.38 14.91 -15.41
N ALA A 70 -5.90 13.68 -15.44
CA ALA A 70 -5.58 12.65 -14.46
C ALA A 70 -4.08 12.38 -14.33
N PHE A 71 -3.35 12.32 -15.46
CA PHE A 71 -1.90 12.11 -15.47
C PHE A 71 -1.08 13.26 -14.83
N VAL A 72 -1.66 14.46 -14.77
CA VAL A 72 -1.06 15.61 -14.06
C VAL A 72 -1.48 15.60 -12.60
N ALA A 73 -2.74 15.31 -12.34
CA ALA A 73 -3.30 15.25 -10.99
C ALA A 73 -2.61 14.20 -10.10
N ASP A 74 -2.05 13.16 -10.70
CA ASP A 74 -1.25 12.12 -10.03
C ASP A 74 0.00 12.67 -9.32
N SER A 75 0.44 13.86 -9.73
CA SER A 75 1.57 14.57 -9.09
C SER A 75 1.12 15.48 -7.94
N LEU A 76 -0.17 15.63 -7.69
CA LEU A 76 -0.66 16.42 -6.54
C LEU A 76 -0.27 15.77 -5.22
N PRO A 77 -0.05 16.58 -4.16
CA PRO A 77 0.14 16.04 -2.83
C PRO A 77 -1.08 15.23 -2.39
N ASP A 78 -0.86 14.03 -1.86
CA ASP A 78 -1.88 13.25 -1.14
C ASP A 78 -2.11 13.78 0.28
N ALA A 79 -2.82 13.04 1.13
CA ALA A 79 -3.25 13.52 2.44
C ALA A 79 -2.09 14.06 3.30
N TRP A 80 -0.97 13.34 3.40
CA TRP A 80 0.21 13.80 4.14
C TRP A 80 0.83 15.05 3.50
N GLY A 81 1.07 15.01 2.21
CA GLY A 81 1.64 16.14 1.48
C GLY A 81 0.76 17.38 1.52
N ASN A 82 -0.58 17.24 1.47
CA ASN A 82 -1.51 18.35 1.63
C ASN A 82 -1.44 18.95 3.05
N GLN A 83 -1.31 18.13 4.09
CA GLN A 83 -1.15 18.60 5.46
C GLN A 83 0.12 19.48 5.60
N LEU A 84 1.23 19.04 5.03
CA LEU A 84 2.46 19.84 4.99
C LEU A 84 2.33 21.12 4.15
N PHE A 85 1.65 21.03 2.99
CA PHE A 85 1.38 22.20 2.15
C PHE A 85 0.53 23.23 2.89
N ASP A 86 -0.48 22.81 3.64
CA ASP A 86 -1.35 23.70 4.40
C ASP A 86 -0.58 24.40 5.53
N LEU A 87 0.32 23.70 6.24
CA LEU A 87 1.21 24.30 7.24
C LEU A 87 2.15 25.35 6.59
N TRP A 88 2.75 25.00 5.45
CA TRP A 88 3.59 25.96 4.70
C TRP A 88 2.79 27.20 4.31
N ARG A 89 1.58 27.03 3.76
CA ARG A 89 0.68 28.12 3.35
C ARG A 89 0.34 29.04 4.52
N GLN A 90 0.01 28.46 5.68
CA GLN A 90 -0.26 29.21 6.91
C GLN A 90 0.94 30.05 7.36
N GLN A 91 2.15 29.50 7.31
CA GLN A 91 3.38 30.24 7.60
C GLN A 91 3.59 31.41 6.63
N GLN A 92 3.25 31.24 5.35
CA GLN A 92 3.33 32.30 4.34
C GLN A 92 2.15 33.29 4.41
N LYS A 93 1.19 33.07 5.31
CA LYS A 93 -0.05 33.89 5.46
C LYS A 93 -0.90 33.93 4.17
N ILE A 94 -0.87 32.87 3.39
CA ILE A 94 -1.67 32.72 2.16
C ILE A 94 -3.03 32.13 2.52
N SER A 95 -4.13 32.79 2.12
CA SER A 95 -5.50 32.29 2.32
C SER A 95 -5.77 31.06 1.46
N ASN A 96 -6.61 30.14 1.94
CA ASN A 96 -7.02 28.97 1.15
C ASN A 96 -7.79 29.36 -0.13
N SER A 97 -8.53 30.47 -0.11
CA SER A 97 -9.24 31.02 -1.26
C SER A 97 -8.32 31.57 -2.36
N GLU A 98 -7.02 31.75 -2.06
CA GLU A 98 -6.02 32.25 -3.00
C GLU A 98 -5.22 31.11 -3.66
N ILE A 99 -5.61 29.85 -3.41
CA ILE A 99 -4.92 28.66 -3.92
C ILE A 99 -5.77 27.98 -5.00
N ASN A 100 -5.12 27.61 -6.08
CA ASN A 100 -5.67 26.70 -7.07
C ASN A 100 -4.76 25.46 -7.25
N PRO A 101 -5.18 24.42 -7.98
CA PRO A 101 -4.35 23.21 -8.15
C PRO A 101 -2.97 23.45 -8.78
N LEU A 102 -2.82 24.49 -9.61
CA LEU A 102 -1.53 24.85 -10.20
C LEU A 102 -0.56 25.39 -9.16
N ASP A 103 -1.03 26.05 -8.10
CA ASP A 103 -0.17 26.50 -7.01
C ASP A 103 0.43 25.30 -6.28
N LYS A 104 -0.34 24.23 -6.08
CA LYS A 104 0.17 22.97 -5.49
C LYS A 104 1.20 22.30 -6.38
N LEU A 105 0.95 22.21 -7.69
CA LEU A 105 1.90 21.66 -8.66
C LEU A 105 3.19 22.50 -8.72
N SER A 106 3.06 23.83 -8.71
CA SER A 106 4.20 24.74 -8.64
C SER A 106 5.01 24.58 -7.34
N PHE A 107 4.32 24.30 -6.22
CA PHE A 107 4.96 23.98 -4.95
C PHE A 107 5.73 22.66 -5.01
N ILE A 108 5.18 21.63 -5.67
CA ILE A 108 5.90 20.36 -5.94
C ILE A 108 7.09 20.59 -6.85
N GLY A 109 6.91 21.35 -7.95
CA GLY A 109 7.97 21.73 -8.86
C GLY A 109 8.67 20.52 -9.48
N ARG A 110 9.98 20.37 -9.19
CA ARG A 110 10.82 19.26 -9.67
C ARG A 110 10.87 18.06 -8.73
N ARG A 111 10.20 18.12 -7.57
CA ARG A 111 10.34 17.17 -6.48
C ARG A 111 9.38 15.99 -6.54
N GLY A 112 8.46 15.97 -7.51
CA GLY A 112 7.43 14.96 -7.65
C GLY A 112 7.95 13.53 -7.76
N MET A 113 7.04 12.57 -7.51
CA MET A 113 7.25 11.18 -7.91
C MET A 113 7.23 11.09 -9.43
N GLY A 114 7.96 10.11 -9.96
CA GLY A 114 8.11 9.98 -11.42
C GLY A 114 9.00 11.07 -12.03
N ALA A 115 8.76 11.37 -13.32
CA ALA A 115 9.62 12.26 -14.09
C ALA A 115 8.97 13.59 -14.52
N LEU A 116 7.67 13.81 -14.21
CA LEU A 116 7.03 15.09 -14.49
C LEU A 116 7.57 16.19 -13.57
N GLU A 117 7.80 17.38 -14.14
CA GLU A 117 8.22 18.57 -13.44
C GLU A 117 7.34 19.75 -13.82
N PHE A 118 7.14 20.68 -12.90
CA PHE A 118 6.24 21.83 -13.05
C PHE A 118 6.99 23.14 -12.87
N ILE A 119 6.95 24.02 -13.88
CA ILE A 119 7.66 25.31 -13.90
C ILE A 119 6.67 26.45 -14.18
N PRO A 120 6.70 27.56 -13.42
CA PRO A 120 7.67 27.94 -12.42
C PRO A 120 7.48 27.15 -11.12
N GLU A 121 8.58 26.98 -10.40
CA GLU A 121 8.63 26.38 -9.06
C GLU A 121 8.60 27.49 -8.01
N THR A 122 7.63 27.39 -7.07
CA THR A 122 7.45 28.42 -6.01
C THR A 122 8.23 28.12 -4.74
N ASN A 123 8.48 26.85 -4.46
CA ASN A 123 9.30 26.44 -3.32
C ASN A 123 10.71 26.06 -3.79
N ARG A 124 11.55 27.05 -4.01
CA ARG A 124 12.96 26.83 -4.37
C ARG A 124 13.70 26.31 -3.17
N GLU A 125 14.31 25.15 -3.32
CA GLU A 125 15.16 24.58 -2.26
C GLU A 125 16.24 25.56 -1.83
N ARG A 126 16.26 25.89 -0.52
CA ARG A 126 17.48 26.26 0.14
C ARG A 126 18.26 24.94 0.34
N ARG A 127 19.54 24.90 0.01
CA ARG A 127 20.40 23.72 0.19
C ARG A 127 20.27 23.22 1.62
N ILE A 128 19.52 22.14 1.83
CA ILE A 128 19.51 21.40 3.08
C ILE A 128 20.59 20.35 2.93
N GLU A 129 21.75 20.63 3.54
CA GLU A 129 22.95 19.82 3.34
C GLU A 129 22.88 18.49 4.09
N LYS A 130 22.21 18.46 5.25
CA LYS A 130 22.12 17.27 6.09
C LYS A 130 20.73 17.11 6.68
N ILE A 131 20.23 15.89 6.69
CA ILE A 131 18.93 15.55 7.27
C ILE A 131 19.11 14.81 8.59
N ASP A 132 18.51 15.33 9.65
CA ASP A 132 18.32 14.65 10.92
C ASP A 132 16.99 13.90 10.91
N VAL A 133 17.06 12.60 10.73
CA VAL A 133 15.88 11.73 10.64
C VAL A 133 15.08 11.71 11.95
N LYS A 134 15.76 11.79 13.12
CA LYS A 134 15.08 11.82 14.41
C LYS A 134 14.16 13.05 14.52
N SER A 135 14.74 14.24 14.38
CA SER A 135 13.97 15.48 14.45
C SER A 135 12.83 15.52 13.42
N LEU A 136 13.04 14.95 12.23
CA LEU A 136 11.97 14.82 11.24
C LEU A 136 10.86 13.87 11.69
N ALA A 137 11.19 12.73 12.27
CA ALA A 137 10.24 11.75 12.75
C ALA A 137 9.37 12.30 13.88
N ASP A 138 10.00 12.93 14.87
CA ASP A 138 9.33 13.53 16.02
C ASP A 138 8.35 14.64 15.58
N LEU A 139 8.79 15.51 14.67
CA LEU A 139 7.94 16.56 14.13
C LEU A 139 6.82 16.01 13.26
N ALA A 140 7.11 15.01 12.43
CA ALA A 140 6.12 14.39 11.55
C ALA A 140 5.02 13.68 12.33
N GLU A 141 5.35 12.94 13.40
CA GLU A 141 4.39 12.28 14.28
C GLU A 141 3.49 13.31 14.97
N ARG A 142 4.05 14.38 15.50
CA ARG A 142 3.29 15.46 16.13
C ARG A 142 2.31 16.13 15.14
N ILE A 143 2.77 16.46 13.94
CA ILE A 143 1.92 17.03 12.89
C ILE A 143 0.80 16.05 12.52
N PHE A 144 1.12 14.76 12.42
CA PHE A 144 0.14 13.74 12.06
C PHE A 144 -0.96 13.58 13.12
N VAL A 145 -0.60 13.63 14.40
CA VAL A 145 -1.54 13.51 15.52
C VAL A 145 -2.39 14.78 15.70
N GLU A 146 -1.77 15.94 15.70
CA GLU A 146 -2.42 17.23 15.96
C GLU A 146 -3.22 17.75 14.74
N ARG A 147 -2.87 17.30 13.54
CA ARG A 147 -3.53 17.68 12.27
C ARG A 147 -3.61 19.21 12.10
N GLU A 148 -4.85 19.75 11.99
CA GLU A 148 -5.09 21.17 11.76
C GLU A 148 -4.69 22.06 12.96
N ASN A 149 -4.52 21.46 14.13
CA ASN A 149 -4.11 22.16 15.35
C ASN A 149 -2.59 22.22 15.51
N ALA A 150 -1.82 21.56 14.65
CA ALA A 150 -0.35 21.54 14.73
C ALA A 150 0.22 22.95 14.63
N ARG A 151 1.04 23.33 15.62
CA ARG A 151 1.75 24.60 15.63
C ARG A 151 3.25 24.33 15.55
N ILE A 152 3.92 25.04 14.66
CA ILE A 152 5.37 24.96 14.50
C ILE A 152 6.01 25.99 15.40
N MET A 153 6.84 25.53 16.33
CA MET A 153 7.58 26.38 17.22
C MET A 153 8.78 27.04 16.49
N PRO A 154 9.25 28.22 16.91
CA PRO A 154 10.36 28.91 16.24
C PRO A 154 11.62 28.07 16.10
N GLU A 155 11.96 27.25 17.11
CA GLU A 155 13.12 26.36 17.15
C GLU A 155 12.99 25.19 16.14
N GLU A 156 11.78 24.85 15.72
CA GLU A 156 11.50 23.79 14.76
C GLU A 156 11.53 24.27 13.30
N SER A 157 11.76 25.55 13.08
CA SER A 157 11.66 26.16 11.74
C SER A 157 12.57 25.47 10.71
N ILE A 158 13.78 25.05 11.09
CA ILE A 158 14.73 24.34 10.22
C ILE A 158 14.22 22.93 9.93
N THR A 159 13.77 22.20 10.96
CA THR A 159 13.22 20.85 10.84
C THR A 159 11.96 20.86 9.99
N MET A 160 11.06 21.82 10.19
CA MET A 160 9.86 21.99 9.36
C MET A 160 10.21 22.27 7.89
N GLN A 161 11.23 23.10 7.63
CA GLN A 161 11.68 23.38 6.28
C GLN A 161 12.26 22.13 5.60
N SER A 162 13.00 21.32 6.37
CA SER A 162 13.48 20.01 5.92
C SER A 162 12.32 19.07 5.61
N LEU A 163 11.34 18.98 6.49
CA LEU A 163 10.16 18.13 6.31
C LEU A 163 9.32 18.56 5.11
N LEU A 164 9.11 19.85 4.91
CA LEU A 164 8.45 20.40 3.71
C LEU A 164 9.19 20.03 2.43
N THR A 165 10.52 20.01 2.49
CA THR A 165 11.33 19.66 1.33
C THR A 165 11.19 18.17 0.99
N VAL A 166 11.23 17.26 1.98
CA VAL A 166 11.33 15.82 1.73
C VAL A 166 9.99 15.09 1.83
N GLY A 167 8.97 15.65 2.46
CA GLY A 167 7.72 14.97 2.80
C GLY A 167 6.55 15.23 1.85
N THR A 168 6.58 16.29 1.05
CA THR A 168 5.37 16.77 0.34
C THR A 168 5.03 16.04 -0.94
N SER A 169 5.97 15.34 -1.55
CA SER A 169 5.79 14.75 -2.88
C SER A 169 5.53 13.24 -2.89
N ALA A 170 5.55 12.59 -1.74
CA ALA A 170 5.28 11.17 -1.62
C ALA A 170 3.80 10.93 -1.32
N GLY A 171 3.14 10.10 -2.13
CA GLY A 171 1.72 9.78 -2.00
C GLY A 171 1.36 9.05 -0.69
N GLY A 172 0.07 9.11 -0.29
CA GLY A 172 -0.50 8.36 0.83
C GLY A 172 -0.72 9.16 2.12
N ARG A 173 -1.28 8.49 3.13
CA ARG A 173 -1.74 9.11 4.39
C ARG A 173 -0.69 9.15 5.50
N GLN A 174 0.21 8.16 5.52
CA GLN A 174 1.22 8.03 6.58
C GLN A 174 2.33 9.09 6.43
N PRO A 175 2.88 9.59 7.54
CA PRO A 175 4.07 10.44 7.54
C PRO A 175 5.25 9.75 6.87
N LYS A 176 5.89 10.45 5.92
CA LYS A 176 7.00 9.91 5.15
C LYS A 176 7.91 11.00 4.61
N ALA A 177 9.11 10.61 4.22
CA ALA A 177 10.12 11.49 3.66
C ALA A 177 10.85 10.84 2.48
N ILE A 178 11.24 11.65 1.50
CA ILE A 178 12.10 11.23 0.38
C ILE A 178 13.54 11.60 0.73
N ILE A 179 14.37 10.60 0.93
CA ILE A 179 15.77 10.78 1.31
C ILE A 179 16.72 10.13 0.29
N ALA A 180 17.95 10.60 0.29
CA ALA A 180 19.06 9.99 -0.42
C ALA A 180 20.15 9.59 0.57
N ILE A 181 20.67 8.38 0.45
CA ILE A 181 21.70 7.83 1.33
C ILE A 181 22.95 7.55 0.50
N ASN A 182 24.07 8.09 0.92
CA ASN A 182 25.37 7.81 0.31
C ASN A 182 25.78 6.36 0.62
N ARG A 183 26.17 5.61 -0.42
CA ARG A 183 26.48 4.17 -0.31
C ARG A 183 27.73 3.89 0.54
N GLU A 184 28.67 4.83 0.56
CA GLU A 184 29.96 4.63 1.23
C GLU A 184 29.96 5.21 2.64
N THR A 185 29.39 6.42 2.80
CA THR A 185 29.48 7.16 4.08
C THR A 185 28.22 7.01 4.95
N GLY A 186 27.09 6.55 4.38
CA GLY A 186 25.81 6.55 5.07
C GLY A 186 25.19 7.93 5.28
N GLU A 187 25.80 8.99 4.71
CA GLU A 187 25.27 10.36 4.83
C GLU A 187 23.88 10.48 4.23
N ILE A 188 22.95 11.09 4.97
CA ILE A 188 21.57 11.28 4.54
C ILE A 188 21.36 12.73 4.09
N ARG A 189 20.82 12.88 2.89
CA ARG A 189 20.42 14.14 2.28
C ARG A 189 18.99 14.11 1.77
N SER A 190 18.49 15.26 1.33
CA SER A 190 17.21 15.30 0.61
C SER A 190 17.29 14.44 -0.66
N GLY A 191 16.36 13.48 -0.79
CA GLY A 191 16.20 12.65 -1.99
C GLY A 191 15.39 13.33 -3.11
N GLN A 192 15.03 14.59 -2.93
CA GLN A 192 14.31 15.40 -3.90
C GLN A 192 15.25 16.01 -4.96
N ILE A 193 16.52 16.18 -4.61
CA ILE A 193 17.54 16.72 -5.51
C ILE A 193 17.99 15.62 -6.46
N VAL A 194 18.03 15.94 -7.73
CA VAL A 194 18.46 15.01 -8.79
C VAL A 194 19.98 14.96 -8.87
N ALA A 195 20.51 13.77 -9.18
CA ALA A 195 21.92 13.53 -9.55
C ALA A 195 22.95 13.77 -8.44
N LEU A 196 22.71 13.24 -7.24
CA LEU A 196 23.79 13.07 -6.26
C LEU A 196 24.58 11.81 -6.64
N GLU A 197 25.83 12.01 -7.03
CA GLU A 197 26.73 10.88 -7.33
C GLU A 197 27.02 10.09 -6.05
N GLY A 198 26.96 8.75 -6.14
CA GLY A 198 27.19 7.87 -4.99
C GLY A 198 26.00 7.68 -4.05
N TYR A 199 24.84 8.28 -4.34
CA TYR A 199 23.65 8.14 -3.52
C TYR A 199 22.60 7.21 -4.13
N ASP A 200 21.90 6.45 -3.26
CA ASP A 200 20.66 5.75 -3.57
C ASP A 200 19.47 6.53 -2.98
N TYR A 201 18.32 6.43 -3.67
CA TYR A 201 17.12 7.19 -3.32
C TYR A 201 16.09 6.30 -2.66
N TYR A 202 15.54 6.78 -1.56
CA TYR A 202 14.62 6.01 -0.72
C TYR A 202 13.37 6.81 -0.37
N LEU A 203 12.30 6.07 -0.14
CA LEU A 203 11.12 6.50 0.60
C LEU A 203 11.26 5.97 2.03
N LEU A 204 11.27 6.85 3.00
CA LEU A 204 11.26 6.54 4.43
C LEU A 204 9.85 6.78 4.97
N LYS A 205 9.17 5.75 5.45
CA LYS A 205 7.92 5.86 6.19
C LYS A 205 8.22 5.84 7.67
N PHE A 206 7.75 6.86 8.39
CA PHE A 206 7.96 6.93 9.83
C PHE A 206 7.10 5.90 10.53
N GLY A 207 7.75 5.01 11.28
CA GLY A 207 7.07 3.95 12.02
C GLY A 207 6.39 4.47 13.27
N ASN A 208 5.35 3.79 13.69
CA ASN A 208 4.68 4.00 14.96
C ASN A 208 4.81 2.72 15.79
N SER A 209 5.47 2.82 16.95
CA SER A 209 5.80 1.66 17.79
C SER A 209 4.57 1.02 18.44
N GLU A 210 3.51 1.78 18.72
CA GLU A 210 2.26 1.26 19.28
C GLU A 210 1.60 0.24 18.33
N TYR A 211 1.70 0.47 17.03
CA TYR A 211 1.12 -0.37 16.00
C TYR A 211 2.13 -1.30 15.32
N CYS A 212 3.40 -1.27 15.71
CA CYS A 212 4.49 -1.97 15.02
C CYS A 212 4.45 -1.75 13.49
N SER A 213 4.12 -0.53 13.05
CA SER A 213 3.75 -0.30 11.64
C SER A 213 4.91 -0.53 10.67
N ALA A 214 6.13 -0.18 11.05
CA ALA A 214 7.33 -0.40 10.25
C ALA A 214 7.71 -1.90 10.21
N GLU A 215 7.62 -2.58 11.34
CA GLU A 215 7.93 -3.99 11.50
C GLU A 215 6.92 -4.86 10.73
N LEU A 216 5.63 -4.51 10.77
CA LEU A 216 4.60 -5.18 10.00
C LEU A 216 4.80 -4.96 8.50
N GLU A 217 5.08 -3.72 8.04
CA GLU A 217 5.34 -3.47 6.62
C GLU A 217 6.59 -4.21 6.14
N MET A 218 7.65 -4.31 6.98
CA MET A 218 8.83 -5.11 6.68
C MET A 218 8.52 -6.61 6.62
N THR A 219 7.64 -7.10 7.49
CA THR A 219 7.18 -8.49 7.48
C THR A 219 6.43 -8.80 6.18
N TYR A 220 5.49 -7.92 5.79
CA TYR A 220 4.76 -8.06 4.54
C TYR A 220 5.66 -7.95 3.30
N TYR A 221 6.66 -7.06 3.32
CA TYR A 221 7.67 -6.99 2.26
C TYR A 221 8.40 -8.33 2.08
N LYS A 222 8.88 -8.94 3.18
CA LYS A 222 9.57 -10.25 3.13
C LYS A 222 8.63 -11.33 2.60
N LEU A 223 7.41 -11.42 3.11
CA LEU A 223 6.41 -12.38 2.64
C LEU A 223 6.04 -12.18 1.17
N ALA A 224 5.79 -10.95 0.74
CA ALA A 224 5.48 -10.64 -0.66
C ALA A 224 6.62 -11.03 -1.59
N THR A 225 7.87 -10.75 -1.20
CA THR A 225 9.05 -11.14 -1.95
C THR A 225 9.21 -12.65 -2.02
N MET A 226 8.98 -13.38 -0.92
CA MET A 226 8.97 -14.85 -0.87
C MET A 226 7.87 -15.44 -1.76
N ALA A 227 6.72 -14.80 -1.83
CA ALA A 227 5.62 -15.16 -2.75
C ALA A 227 5.95 -14.86 -4.23
N GLY A 228 7.11 -14.28 -4.54
CA GLY A 228 7.55 -13.93 -5.87
C GLY A 228 7.01 -12.60 -6.40
N ILE A 229 6.47 -11.73 -5.55
CA ILE A 229 6.07 -10.37 -5.91
C ILE A 229 7.32 -9.51 -6.11
N ASN A 230 7.36 -8.80 -7.22
CA ASN A 230 8.45 -7.86 -7.52
C ASN A 230 8.30 -6.59 -6.68
N MET A 231 9.19 -6.41 -5.71
CA MET A 231 9.27 -5.22 -4.84
C MET A 231 10.68 -4.63 -4.85
N MET A 232 10.79 -3.35 -4.57
CA MET A 232 12.10 -2.71 -4.40
C MET A 232 12.75 -3.15 -3.08
N PRO A 233 14.08 -3.25 -3.01
CA PRO A 233 14.80 -3.57 -1.77
C PRO A 233 14.38 -2.64 -0.64
N SER A 234 13.99 -3.23 0.48
CA SER A 234 13.48 -2.54 1.67
C SER A 234 14.17 -3.05 2.93
N MET A 235 14.22 -2.20 3.95
CA MET A 235 14.84 -2.51 5.24
C MET A 235 14.20 -1.72 6.37
N LEU A 236 14.40 -2.16 7.60
CA LEU A 236 14.15 -1.35 8.78
C LEU A 236 15.31 -0.38 8.98
N TYR A 237 14.98 0.87 9.24
CA TYR A 237 15.92 1.92 9.61
C TYR A 237 15.63 2.38 11.04
N SER A 238 16.52 2.03 11.98
CA SER A 238 16.31 2.29 13.40
C SER A 238 16.99 3.59 13.83
N VAL A 239 16.24 4.45 14.53
CA VAL A 239 16.74 5.69 15.14
C VAL A 239 16.24 5.76 16.59
N ASP A 240 17.14 5.85 17.54
CA ASP A 240 16.83 5.94 18.99
C ASP A 240 15.83 4.87 19.47
N GLY A 241 15.94 3.64 18.96
CA GLY A 241 15.07 2.53 19.32
C GLY A 241 13.72 2.49 18.59
N ASN A 242 13.41 3.48 17.76
CA ASN A 242 12.22 3.47 16.91
C ASN A 242 12.57 2.97 15.49
N ASN A 243 11.79 2.04 14.98
CA ASN A 243 11.96 1.53 13.64
C ASN A 243 11.13 2.32 12.63
N HIS A 244 11.71 2.54 11.47
CA HIS A 244 11.07 3.15 10.31
C HIS A 244 11.23 2.21 9.12
N PHE A 245 10.26 2.20 8.19
CA PHE A 245 10.35 1.39 6.98
C PHE A 245 11.02 2.20 5.87
N LEU A 246 12.11 1.68 5.34
CA LEU A 246 12.90 2.30 4.28
C LEU A 246 12.83 1.44 3.02
N THR A 247 12.31 1.98 1.92
CA THR A 247 12.24 1.30 0.63
C THR A 247 12.94 2.10 -0.46
N ARG A 248 13.69 1.41 -1.35
CA ARG A 248 14.35 2.04 -2.48
C ARG A 248 13.31 2.52 -3.48
N ARG A 249 13.50 3.70 -4.05
CA ARG A 249 12.61 4.23 -5.07
C ARG A 249 12.80 3.52 -6.40
N PHE A 250 11.70 3.10 -7.03
CA PHE A 250 11.71 2.51 -8.37
C PHE A 250 11.71 3.55 -9.49
N ASP A 251 11.30 4.78 -9.17
CA ASP A 251 11.23 5.89 -10.11
C ASP A 251 12.55 6.67 -10.24
N ARG A 252 13.63 6.10 -9.73
CA ARG A 252 15.00 6.65 -9.82
C ARG A 252 15.99 5.56 -10.25
N ASN A 253 16.83 5.90 -11.21
CA ASN A 253 17.92 5.05 -11.66
C ASN A 253 19.20 5.90 -11.78
N GLY A 254 20.14 5.75 -10.84
CA GLY A 254 21.40 6.49 -10.84
C GLY A 254 21.23 8.02 -10.91
N GLY A 255 20.19 8.56 -10.24
CA GLY A 255 19.85 9.98 -10.28
C GLY A 255 18.93 10.41 -11.44
N LYS A 256 18.74 9.56 -12.45
CA LYS A 256 17.76 9.80 -13.52
C LYS A 256 16.35 9.48 -13.06
N LYS A 257 15.38 10.30 -13.47
CA LYS A 257 13.96 10.10 -13.21
C LYS A 257 13.35 9.13 -14.22
N ILE A 258 12.55 8.18 -13.73
CA ILE A 258 11.74 7.29 -14.57
C ILE A 258 10.30 7.80 -14.54
N HIS A 259 9.67 7.92 -15.71
CA HIS A 259 8.28 8.33 -15.77
C HIS A 259 7.38 7.28 -15.13
N THR A 260 6.49 7.74 -14.26
CA THR A 260 5.62 6.87 -13.45
C THR A 260 4.22 7.45 -13.41
N GLN A 261 3.21 6.61 -13.57
CA GLN A 261 1.81 6.95 -13.36
C GLN A 261 1.11 5.83 -12.62
N THR A 262 0.20 6.19 -11.72
CA THR A 262 -0.69 5.23 -11.06
C THR A 262 -1.78 4.74 -12.02
N LEU A 263 -2.44 3.63 -11.68
CA LEU A 263 -3.61 3.17 -12.40
C LEU A 263 -4.71 4.25 -12.44
N ALA A 264 -4.88 4.99 -11.33
CA ALA A 264 -5.80 6.12 -11.27
C ALA A 264 -5.48 7.23 -12.28
N ALA A 265 -4.22 7.43 -12.64
CA ALA A 265 -3.81 8.41 -13.64
C ALA A 265 -3.99 7.91 -15.07
N ILE A 266 -3.70 6.63 -15.31
CA ILE A 266 -3.77 6.01 -16.65
C ILE A 266 -5.19 5.65 -17.04
N TYR A 267 -5.99 5.20 -16.07
CA TYR A 267 -7.38 4.81 -16.26
C TYR A 267 -8.21 5.19 -15.03
N PRO A 268 -8.72 6.43 -14.95
CA PRO A 268 -9.41 6.99 -13.79
C PRO A 268 -10.59 6.18 -13.27
N ASP A 269 -11.30 5.51 -14.18
CA ASP A 269 -12.48 4.69 -13.88
C ASP A 269 -12.14 3.23 -13.49
N ALA A 270 -10.86 2.97 -13.14
CA ALA A 270 -10.46 1.63 -12.72
C ALA A 270 -10.93 1.34 -11.30
N GLU A 271 -11.84 0.36 -11.18
CA GLU A 271 -12.42 -0.09 -9.92
C GLU A 271 -12.23 -1.61 -9.70
N SER A 272 -11.60 -2.32 -10.66
CA SER A 272 -11.45 -3.78 -10.56
C SER A 272 -10.10 -4.28 -11.07
N TYR A 273 -9.72 -5.47 -10.62
CA TYR A 273 -8.51 -6.15 -11.08
C TYR A 273 -8.62 -6.58 -12.56
N GLU A 274 -9.83 -6.85 -13.07
CA GLU A 274 -10.07 -7.08 -14.50
C GLU A 274 -9.70 -5.87 -15.35
N GLN A 275 -10.09 -4.68 -14.88
CA GLN A 275 -9.73 -3.42 -15.54
C GLN A 275 -8.22 -3.18 -15.50
N LEU A 276 -7.56 -3.48 -14.37
CA LEU A 276 -6.10 -3.40 -14.26
C LEU A 276 -5.41 -4.34 -15.27
N ILE A 277 -5.85 -5.60 -15.41
CA ILE A 277 -5.36 -6.52 -16.45
C ILE A 277 -5.62 -5.97 -17.85
N SER A 278 -6.82 -5.40 -18.08
CA SER A 278 -7.15 -4.77 -19.37
C SER A 278 -6.19 -3.60 -19.69
N VAL A 279 -5.84 -2.78 -18.70
CA VAL A 279 -4.86 -1.69 -18.85
C VAL A 279 -3.48 -2.26 -19.19
N CYS A 280 -3.01 -3.31 -18.52
CA CYS A 280 -1.76 -3.97 -18.87
C CYS A 280 -1.72 -4.38 -20.35
N ARG A 281 -2.81 -4.94 -20.87
CA ARG A 281 -2.92 -5.33 -22.29
C ARG A 281 -2.95 -4.13 -23.24
N LYS A 282 -3.73 -3.09 -22.89
CA LYS A 282 -3.80 -1.85 -23.70
C LYS A 282 -2.45 -1.16 -23.78
N LEU A 283 -1.66 -1.19 -22.72
CA LEU A 283 -0.29 -0.70 -22.67
C LEU A 283 0.73 -1.68 -23.30
N ARG A 284 0.28 -2.85 -23.78
CA ARG A 284 1.10 -3.90 -24.40
C ARG A 284 2.20 -4.43 -23.46
N LEU A 285 1.89 -4.57 -22.18
CA LEU A 285 2.81 -5.15 -21.22
C LEU A 285 3.00 -6.66 -21.49
N PRO A 286 4.15 -7.23 -21.12
CA PRO A 286 4.36 -8.68 -21.20
C PRO A 286 3.35 -9.45 -20.34
N ASP A 287 3.02 -10.69 -20.73
CA ASP A 287 2.17 -11.60 -19.95
C ASP A 287 2.63 -11.77 -18.50
N ALA A 288 3.94 -11.67 -18.25
CA ALA A 288 4.50 -11.74 -16.90
C ALA A 288 3.95 -10.63 -15.98
N ASP A 289 3.68 -9.43 -16.52
CA ASP A 289 3.12 -8.32 -15.75
C ASP A 289 1.65 -8.60 -15.38
N CYS A 290 0.87 -9.28 -16.25
CA CYS A 290 -0.48 -9.73 -15.93
C CYS A 290 -0.48 -10.84 -14.85
N GLN A 291 0.48 -11.76 -14.91
CA GLN A 291 0.66 -12.79 -13.87
C GLN A 291 1.08 -12.16 -12.53
N GLU A 292 1.90 -11.13 -12.57
CA GLU A 292 2.31 -10.35 -11.40
C GLU A 292 1.10 -9.63 -10.76
N VAL A 293 0.20 -9.04 -11.56
CA VAL A 293 -1.06 -8.46 -11.05
C VAL A 293 -1.90 -9.52 -10.34
N PHE A 294 -2.04 -10.71 -10.94
CA PHE A 294 -2.77 -11.82 -10.33
C PHE A 294 -2.13 -12.26 -9.01
N ARG A 295 -0.80 -12.36 -8.95
CA ARG A 295 -0.05 -12.71 -7.74
C ARG A 295 -0.30 -11.69 -6.61
N ARG A 296 -0.26 -10.39 -6.93
CA ARG A 296 -0.56 -9.31 -5.97
C ARG A 296 -2.00 -9.40 -5.47
N MET A 297 -2.96 -9.64 -6.37
CA MET A 297 -4.36 -9.83 -6.01
C MET A 297 -4.55 -10.98 -5.01
N VAL A 298 -3.99 -12.15 -5.30
CA VAL A 298 -4.05 -13.32 -4.39
C VAL A 298 -3.40 -13.02 -3.06
N PHE A 299 -2.24 -12.36 -3.08
CA PHE A 299 -1.55 -11.95 -1.85
C PHE A 299 -2.39 -10.97 -1.02
N ASN A 300 -2.93 -9.92 -1.65
CA ASN A 300 -3.78 -8.92 -0.97
C ASN A 300 -5.00 -9.56 -0.31
N ILE A 301 -5.68 -10.49 -1.00
CA ILE A 301 -6.84 -11.21 -0.47
C ILE A 301 -6.43 -12.02 0.78
N LEU A 302 -5.42 -12.87 0.65
CA LEU A 302 -5.05 -13.83 1.70
C LEU A 302 -4.34 -13.17 2.88
N SER A 303 -3.61 -12.08 2.66
CA SER A 303 -2.90 -11.35 3.70
C SER A 303 -3.73 -10.24 4.35
N ASN A 304 -4.95 -10.02 3.89
CA ASN A 304 -5.81 -8.92 4.32
C ASN A 304 -5.22 -7.52 4.07
N ASN A 305 -4.51 -7.35 2.95
CA ASN A 305 -4.13 -6.02 2.48
C ASN A 305 -5.30 -5.43 1.68
N THR A 306 -6.26 -4.84 2.37
CA THR A 306 -7.52 -4.37 1.79
C THR A 306 -7.48 -2.94 1.24
N ASP A 307 -6.39 -2.18 1.49
CA ASP A 307 -6.19 -0.84 0.91
C ASP A 307 -5.60 -0.93 -0.51
N ASP A 308 -6.10 -1.86 -1.29
CA ASP A 308 -5.65 -2.18 -2.65
C ASP A 308 -6.28 -1.30 -3.73
N HIS A 309 -6.40 0.02 -3.46
CA HIS A 309 -7.00 0.98 -4.38
C HIS A 309 -6.12 1.26 -5.62
N ASN A 310 -6.73 1.87 -6.64
CA ASN A 310 -6.11 2.13 -7.93
C ASN A 310 -4.85 3.03 -7.90
N LYS A 311 -4.58 3.76 -6.81
CA LYS A 311 -3.32 4.49 -6.63
C LYS A 311 -2.17 3.61 -6.10
N ASN A 312 -2.45 2.38 -5.60
CA ASN A 312 -1.43 1.44 -5.14
C ASN A 312 -0.90 0.52 -6.26
N PHE A 313 -1.34 0.77 -7.49
CA PHE A 313 -0.79 0.14 -8.69
C PHE A 313 -0.24 1.21 -9.61
N SER A 314 1.03 1.09 -9.98
CA SER A 314 1.70 2.04 -10.87
C SER A 314 2.31 1.34 -12.07
N PHE A 315 2.53 2.15 -13.09
CA PHE A 315 3.23 1.79 -14.32
C PHE A 315 4.42 2.72 -14.49
N ILE A 316 5.50 2.20 -15.01
CA ILE A 316 6.71 2.94 -15.36
C ILE A 316 6.92 2.92 -16.86
N MET A 317 7.46 4.02 -17.39
CA MET A 317 7.79 4.15 -18.80
C MET A 317 9.24 4.61 -18.95
N ASN A 318 9.98 3.95 -19.81
CA ASN A 318 11.33 4.38 -20.18
C ASN A 318 11.31 5.50 -21.24
N GLU A 319 12.49 6.02 -21.56
CA GLU A 319 12.65 7.10 -22.54
C GLU A 319 12.22 6.68 -23.97
N ASP A 320 12.21 5.37 -24.27
CA ASP A 320 11.74 4.83 -25.57
C ASP A 320 10.20 4.66 -25.63
N GLY A 321 9.48 5.01 -24.56
CA GLY A 321 8.03 4.90 -24.47
C GLY A 321 7.49 3.49 -24.14
N ALA A 322 8.36 2.56 -23.78
CA ALA A 322 7.94 1.21 -23.37
C ALA A 322 7.44 1.22 -21.92
N TRP A 323 6.23 0.72 -21.72
CA TRP A 323 5.58 0.63 -20.43
C TRP A 323 5.83 -0.73 -19.76
N ARG A 324 5.88 -0.74 -18.44
CA ARG A 324 5.95 -1.92 -17.58
C ARG A 324 5.14 -1.67 -16.31
N LEU A 325 4.68 -2.75 -15.67
CA LEU A 325 4.15 -2.67 -14.31
C LEU A 325 5.28 -2.28 -13.35
N ALA A 326 5.05 -1.27 -12.51
CA ALA A 326 6.01 -0.88 -11.49
C ALA A 326 6.18 -1.98 -10.41
N PRO A 327 7.32 -2.05 -9.72
CA PRO A 327 7.42 -2.84 -8.50
C PRO A 327 6.30 -2.50 -7.53
N ALA A 328 5.83 -3.49 -6.78
CA ALA A 328 4.76 -3.30 -5.79
C ALA A 328 5.24 -2.44 -4.61
N TYR A 329 4.31 -1.74 -4.00
CA TYR A 329 4.52 -0.88 -2.84
C TYR A 329 3.24 -0.81 -2.03
N ASP A 330 3.31 -0.28 -0.81
CA ASP A 330 2.18 -0.15 0.12
C ASP A 330 1.45 -1.48 0.37
N ILE A 331 2.21 -2.59 0.42
CA ILE A 331 1.70 -3.90 0.81
C ILE A 331 1.94 -4.08 2.30
N THR A 332 0.88 -3.99 3.10
CA THR A 332 0.95 -4.14 4.56
C THR A 332 -0.40 -4.55 5.13
N TYR A 333 -0.44 -4.97 6.39
CA TYR A 333 -1.68 -5.13 7.12
C TYR A 333 -2.30 -3.76 7.39
N ILE A 334 -3.59 -3.63 7.13
CA ILE A 334 -4.27 -2.35 7.33
C ILE A 334 -4.60 -2.18 8.79
N ILE A 335 -3.96 -1.18 9.41
CA ILE A 335 -4.13 -0.81 10.81
C ILE A 335 -5.05 0.41 10.87
N ASP A 336 -6.22 0.24 11.45
CA ASP A 336 -7.06 1.39 11.79
C ASP A 336 -6.67 1.96 13.15
N ARG A 337 -6.14 3.16 13.13
CA ARG A 337 -5.77 3.92 14.33
C ARG A 337 -7.00 4.50 15.08
N GLY A 338 -8.21 4.35 14.54
CA GLY A 338 -9.46 4.85 15.11
C GLY A 338 -10.34 3.77 15.73
N GLY A 339 -9.92 2.51 15.72
CA GLY A 339 -10.72 1.38 16.26
C GLY A 339 -11.81 0.87 15.32
N TYR A 340 -11.75 1.17 14.03
CA TYR A 340 -12.88 1.00 13.13
C TYR A 340 -12.79 -0.16 12.14
N LEU A 341 -11.77 -1.00 12.05
CA LEU A 341 -11.73 -1.97 10.94
C LEU A 341 -11.06 -3.32 11.25
N PRO A 342 -11.77 -4.34 11.73
CA PRO A 342 -11.37 -5.72 11.46
C PRO A 342 -11.79 -6.24 10.06
N ASN A 343 -12.73 -5.57 9.36
CA ASN A 343 -13.37 -6.09 8.14
C ASN A 343 -13.50 -5.00 7.06
N MET A 344 -12.40 -4.31 6.71
CA MET A 344 -12.44 -3.44 5.54
C MET A 344 -12.59 -4.30 4.27
N ASP A 345 -13.53 -3.94 3.42
CA ASP A 345 -13.65 -4.49 2.08
C ASP A 345 -12.43 -4.11 1.24
N HIS A 346 -12.07 -4.92 0.25
CA HIS A 346 -11.10 -4.54 -0.75
C HIS A 346 -11.54 -3.27 -1.48
N CYS A 347 -10.59 -2.44 -1.90
CA CYS A 347 -10.89 -1.23 -2.66
C CYS A 347 -11.16 -1.50 -4.14
N MET A 348 -10.66 -2.61 -4.67
CA MET A 348 -10.89 -3.02 -6.06
C MET A 348 -11.69 -4.31 -6.12
N TYR A 349 -12.69 -4.34 -7.01
CA TYR A 349 -13.50 -5.52 -7.26
C TYR A 349 -12.66 -6.67 -7.83
N ILE A 350 -12.98 -7.88 -7.39
CA ILE A 350 -12.56 -9.14 -7.99
C ILE A 350 -13.84 -9.83 -8.48
N ARG A 351 -14.04 -9.87 -9.79
CA ARG A 351 -15.33 -10.17 -10.42
C ARG A 351 -16.40 -9.15 -10.00
N THR A 352 -17.22 -9.44 -9.04
CA THR A 352 -18.25 -8.52 -8.52
C THR A 352 -18.17 -8.37 -7.01
N LYS A 353 -17.07 -8.83 -6.40
CA LYS A 353 -16.91 -8.91 -4.95
C LYS A 353 -15.82 -7.99 -4.45
N LEU A 354 -16.02 -7.42 -3.27
CA LEU A 354 -15.03 -6.70 -2.48
C LEU A 354 -14.66 -7.45 -1.19
N HIS A 355 -15.46 -8.45 -0.80
CA HIS A 355 -15.26 -9.33 0.37
C HIS A 355 -15.75 -10.74 0.07
N ASP A 356 -15.54 -11.68 0.99
CA ASP A 356 -15.94 -13.09 0.87
C ASP A 356 -15.48 -13.74 -0.46
N ILE A 357 -14.24 -13.37 -0.86
CA ILE A 357 -13.63 -13.83 -2.10
C ILE A 357 -13.13 -15.26 -1.89
N THR A 358 -13.74 -16.20 -2.61
CA THR A 358 -13.40 -17.61 -2.52
C THR A 358 -12.27 -17.99 -3.48
N ARG A 359 -11.63 -19.15 -3.23
CA ARG A 359 -10.66 -19.72 -4.18
C ARG A 359 -11.27 -19.93 -5.58
N SER A 360 -12.55 -20.32 -5.65
CA SER A 360 -13.25 -20.48 -6.94
C SER A 360 -13.36 -19.15 -7.69
N ASP A 361 -13.69 -18.04 -7.01
CA ASP A 361 -13.75 -16.72 -7.64
C ASP A 361 -12.42 -16.35 -8.30
N VAL A 362 -11.31 -16.65 -7.62
CA VAL A 362 -9.95 -16.33 -8.09
C VAL A 362 -9.54 -17.24 -9.26
N ILE A 363 -9.91 -18.52 -9.25
CA ILE A 363 -9.67 -19.43 -10.36
C ILE A 363 -10.49 -19.03 -11.58
N ASP A 364 -11.76 -18.66 -11.39
CA ASP A 364 -12.60 -18.13 -12.46
C ASP A 364 -12.05 -16.82 -13.04
N PHE A 365 -11.60 -15.91 -12.17
CA PHE A 365 -10.89 -14.69 -12.58
C PHE A 365 -9.67 -15.03 -13.47
N ALA A 366 -8.86 -15.98 -13.04
CA ALA A 366 -7.65 -16.39 -13.76
C ALA A 366 -8.00 -16.95 -15.16
N ARG A 367 -9.03 -17.81 -15.25
CA ARG A 367 -9.52 -18.35 -16.51
C ARG A 367 -10.02 -17.26 -17.45
N ASP A 368 -10.89 -16.37 -16.95
CA ASP A 368 -11.52 -15.30 -17.73
C ASP A 368 -10.50 -14.26 -18.22
N ASN A 369 -9.39 -14.10 -17.47
CA ASN A 369 -8.30 -13.19 -17.81
C ASN A 369 -7.06 -13.89 -18.39
N GLY A 370 -7.12 -15.18 -18.75
CA GLY A 370 -6.04 -15.89 -19.43
C GLY A 370 -4.75 -16.01 -18.60
N ILE A 371 -4.85 -16.04 -17.29
CA ILE A 371 -3.71 -16.23 -16.38
C ILE A 371 -3.26 -17.68 -16.43
N ARG A 372 -1.96 -17.88 -16.64
CA ARG A 372 -1.40 -19.23 -16.75
C ARG A 372 -0.99 -19.77 -15.39
N ARG A 373 -1.26 -21.06 -15.13
CA ARG A 373 -0.87 -21.79 -13.91
C ARG A 373 -1.28 -21.08 -12.60
N PRO A 374 -2.57 -20.66 -12.47
CA PRO A 374 -3.02 -19.93 -11.28
C PRO A 374 -2.78 -20.68 -9.98
N ASP A 375 -2.94 -22.02 -9.98
CA ASP A 375 -2.68 -22.84 -8.79
C ASP A 375 -1.23 -22.79 -8.31
N ALA A 376 -0.25 -22.65 -9.22
CA ALA A 376 1.14 -22.49 -8.82
C ALA A 376 1.37 -21.15 -8.12
N ILE A 377 0.77 -20.08 -8.65
CA ILE A 377 0.85 -18.73 -8.05
C ILE A 377 0.17 -18.73 -6.66
N ILE A 378 -1.00 -19.37 -6.54
CA ILE A 378 -1.70 -19.50 -5.26
C ILE A 378 -0.83 -20.26 -4.24
N ARG A 379 -0.23 -21.39 -4.63
CA ARG A 379 0.65 -22.15 -3.73
C ARG A 379 1.85 -21.35 -3.26
N ASP A 380 2.50 -20.57 -4.15
CA ASP A 380 3.63 -19.70 -3.76
C ASP A 380 3.21 -18.70 -2.68
N VAL A 381 2.04 -18.05 -2.86
CA VAL A 381 1.50 -17.07 -1.90
C VAL A 381 1.14 -17.75 -0.58
N VAL A 382 0.43 -18.87 -0.61
CA VAL A 382 0.05 -19.64 0.58
C VAL A 382 1.29 -20.08 1.37
N SER A 383 2.28 -20.64 0.67
CA SER A 383 3.53 -21.07 1.29
C SER A 383 4.27 -19.94 1.99
N SER A 384 4.28 -18.76 1.36
CA SER A 384 4.87 -17.56 1.95
C SER A 384 4.10 -17.12 3.20
N LEU A 385 2.78 -17.01 3.12
CA LEU A 385 1.95 -16.51 4.23
C LEU A 385 1.98 -17.44 5.46
N LYS A 386 2.17 -18.74 5.28
CA LYS A 386 2.40 -19.70 6.38
C LYS A 386 3.67 -19.39 7.20
N GLN A 387 4.60 -18.58 6.66
CA GLN A 387 5.80 -18.15 7.39
C GLN A 387 5.59 -16.84 8.19
N PHE A 388 4.37 -16.31 8.24
CA PHE A 388 4.10 -14.99 8.82
C PHE A 388 4.65 -14.87 10.25
N ARG A 389 4.32 -15.80 11.16
CA ARG A 389 4.77 -15.75 12.57
C ARG A 389 6.28 -15.69 12.69
N THR A 390 6.98 -16.57 11.98
CA THR A 390 8.45 -16.64 12.03
C THR A 390 9.06 -15.30 11.60
N ILE A 391 8.62 -14.77 10.47
CA ILE A 391 9.16 -13.51 9.91
C ILE A 391 8.77 -12.31 10.78
N ALA A 392 7.56 -12.30 11.34
CA ALA A 392 7.11 -11.22 12.21
C ALA A 392 7.92 -11.15 13.51
N VAL A 393 8.22 -12.29 14.12
CA VAL A 393 9.11 -12.38 15.30
C VAL A 393 10.50 -11.86 14.97
N GLU A 394 11.10 -12.30 13.83
CA GLU A 394 12.40 -11.82 13.38
C GLU A 394 12.47 -10.30 13.17
N ASN A 395 11.36 -9.69 12.75
CA ASN A 395 11.30 -8.26 12.52
C ASN A 395 10.92 -7.45 13.79
N GLY A 396 10.66 -8.11 14.92
CA GLY A 396 10.34 -7.45 16.18
C GLY A 396 8.88 -7.00 16.31
N VAL A 397 7.96 -7.61 15.56
CA VAL A 397 6.52 -7.37 15.76
C VAL A 397 6.09 -7.89 17.13
N SER A 398 5.30 -7.14 17.88
CA SER A 398 4.82 -7.56 19.20
C SER A 398 3.87 -8.75 19.11
N GLU A 399 3.86 -9.60 20.13
CA GLU A 399 3.05 -10.83 20.15
C GLU A 399 1.55 -10.57 19.97
N SER A 400 1.06 -9.44 20.49
CA SER A 400 -0.33 -9.03 20.31
C SER A 400 -0.69 -8.75 18.84
N TRP A 401 0.21 -8.12 18.11
CA TRP A 401 0.03 -7.89 16.68
C TRP A 401 0.24 -9.15 15.85
N ILE A 402 1.21 -10.00 16.25
CA ILE A 402 1.43 -11.31 15.61
C ILE A 402 0.15 -12.14 15.69
N GLY A 403 -0.42 -12.31 16.88
CA GLY A 403 -1.63 -13.11 17.07
C GLY A 403 -2.81 -12.58 16.25
N ARG A 404 -2.99 -11.27 16.19
CA ARG A 404 -4.07 -10.64 15.43
C ARG A 404 -3.95 -10.88 13.93
N VAL A 405 -2.77 -10.60 13.35
CA VAL A 405 -2.56 -10.71 11.90
C VAL A 405 -2.54 -12.18 11.47
N GLU A 406 -1.87 -13.05 12.22
CA GLU A 406 -1.83 -14.48 11.97
C GLU A 406 -3.23 -15.09 11.96
N SER A 407 -4.07 -14.73 12.95
CA SER A 407 -5.46 -15.19 12.99
C SER A 407 -6.24 -14.81 11.74
N THR A 408 -6.05 -13.59 11.25
CA THR A 408 -6.70 -13.11 10.03
C THR A 408 -6.23 -13.91 8.80
N ILE A 409 -4.92 -14.07 8.62
CA ILE A 409 -4.33 -14.86 7.51
C ILE A 409 -4.81 -16.31 7.58
N ALA A 410 -4.74 -16.94 8.76
CA ALA A 410 -5.18 -18.32 8.95
C ALA A 410 -6.66 -18.51 8.61
N ASN A 411 -7.53 -17.56 8.96
CA ASN A 411 -8.95 -17.62 8.60
C ASN A 411 -9.15 -17.59 7.08
N HIS A 412 -8.45 -16.71 6.35
CA HIS A 412 -8.53 -16.66 4.89
C HIS A 412 -8.03 -17.97 4.25
N LEU A 413 -6.90 -18.50 4.73
CA LEU A 413 -6.34 -19.76 4.25
C LEU A 413 -7.28 -20.94 4.52
N LYS A 414 -7.95 -20.99 5.68
CA LYS A 414 -8.96 -22.02 6.01
C LYS A 414 -10.16 -21.95 5.06
N VAL A 415 -10.68 -20.75 4.79
CA VAL A 415 -11.80 -20.56 3.84
C VAL A 415 -11.42 -21.07 2.45
N TRP A 416 -10.15 -20.98 2.06
CA TRP A 416 -9.67 -21.50 0.78
C TRP A 416 -9.27 -22.98 0.80
N GLY A 417 -9.35 -23.66 1.97
CA GLY A 417 -8.93 -25.05 2.14
C GLY A 417 -7.41 -25.24 2.11
N GLU A 418 -6.63 -24.18 2.35
CA GLU A 418 -5.16 -24.17 2.28
C GLU A 418 -4.49 -24.20 3.66
N TRP A 419 -5.28 -24.17 4.71
CA TRP A 419 -4.80 -24.27 6.09
C TRP A 419 -5.34 -25.54 6.72
N GLU A 420 -4.50 -26.56 6.80
CA GLU A 420 -4.69 -27.65 7.72
C GLU A 420 -4.10 -27.20 9.05
N CYS A 421 -4.92 -27.19 10.12
CA CYS A 421 -4.41 -27.10 11.45
C CYS A 421 -3.69 -28.43 11.71
N GLU A 422 -2.38 -28.52 11.50
CA GLU A 422 -1.58 -29.57 12.09
C GLU A 422 -1.64 -29.36 13.62
N VAL A 423 -2.73 -29.79 14.22
CA VAL A 423 -2.67 -30.23 15.59
C VAL A 423 -1.80 -31.48 15.48
N GLU A 424 -0.53 -31.41 15.93
CA GLU A 424 0.25 -32.63 16.16
C GLU A 424 -0.73 -33.66 16.71
N ASP A 425 -0.72 -34.87 16.14
CA ASP A 425 -1.51 -36.02 16.55
C ASP A 425 -1.13 -36.40 18.01
N ALA A 426 -1.45 -35.53 18.93
CA ALA A 426 -1.29 -35.78 20.35
C ALA A 426 -2.46 -36.65 20.78
N ALA A 427 -2.37 -37.93 20.47
CA ALA A 427 -3.25 -38.91 21.09
C ALA A 427 -3.13 -38.77 22.61
N MET A 428 -4.24 -38.72 23.30
CA MET A 428 -4.27 -38.73 24.76
C MET A 428 -5.14 -39.91 25.24
N GLU A 429 -4.81 -40.44 26.38
CA GLU A 429 -5.65 -41.45 27.01
C GLU A 429 -6.50 -40.82 28.13
N ILE A 430 -7.83 -41.03 28.09
CA ILE A 430 -8.76 -40.64 29.15
C ILE A 430 -9.61 -41.86 29.46
N ASP A 431 -9.58 -42.28 30.71
CA ASP A 431 -10.37 -43.40 31.22
C ASP A 431 -10.27 -44.70 30.38
N GLY A 432 -9.07 -44.97 29.79
CA GLY A 432 -8.80 -46.14 28.96
C GLY A 432 -9.22 -46.01 27.50
N HIS A 433 -9.63 -44.86 27.04
CA HIS A 433 -9.95 -44.56 25.66
C HIS A 433 -8.86 -43.72 25.00
N THR A 434 -8.47 -44.08 23.77
CA THR A 434 -7.52 -43.33 22.99
C THR A 434 -8.26 -42.21 22.21
N ILE A 435 -7.90 -40.95 22.49
CA ILE A 435 -8.49 -39.78 21.87
C ILE A 435 -7.47 -39.08 20.98
N SER A 436 -7.84 -38.86 19.72
CA SER A 436 -6.98 -38.24 18.70
C SER A 436 -7.80 -37.30 17.82
N ASN A 437 -7.15 -36.58 16.90
CA ASN A 437 -7.79 -35.66 15.93
C ASN A 437 -8.77 -34.67 16.56
N MET A 438 -8.38 -34.08 17.68
CA MET A 438 -9.19 -33.12 18.41
C MET A 438 -9.23 -31.78 17.66
N ARG A 439 -10.42 -31.27 17.37
CA ARG A 439 -10.58 -29.97 16.72
C ARG A 439 -11.89 -29.30 17.12
N VAL A 440 -11.93 -27.98 17.00
CA VAL A 440 -13.17 -27.20 17.15
C VAL A 440 -13.53 -26.59 15.80
N GLU A 441 -14.78 -26.76 15.40
CA GLU A 441 -15.33 -26.19 14.16
C GLU A 441 -16.43 -25.18 14.50
N GLN A 442 -16.47 -24.05 13.79
CA GLN A 442 -17.61 -23.14 13.86
C GLN A 442 -18.58 -23.47 12.72
N THR A 443 -19.85 -23.65 13.07
CA THR A 443 -20.88 -23.89 12.08
C THR A 443 -21.31 -22.59 11.41
N TYR A 444 -21.85 -22.71 10.23
CA TYR A 444 -22.50 -21.61 9.48
C TYR A 444 -23.51 -20.79 10.31
N LYS A 445 -24.14 -21.39 11.36
CA LYS A 445 -25.04 -20.70 12.29
C LYS A 445 -24.32 -20.07 13.51
N GLY A 446 -23.00 -20.03 13.49
CA GLY A 446 -22.19 -19.46 14.57
C GLY A 446 -22.14 -20.27 15.86
N ASN A 447 -22.43 -21.58 15.81
CA ASN A 447 -22.23 -22.48 16.95
C ASN A 447 -20.85 -23.14 16.85
N TYR A 448 -20.25 -23.51 17.98
CA TYR A 448 -19.02 -24.29 18.01
C TYR A 448 -19.31 -25.77 18.26
N HIS A 449 -18.58 -26.63 17.54
CA HIS A 449 -18.58 -28.06 17.74
C HIS A 449 -17.16 -28.51 18.06
N LEU A 450 -16.98 -29.25 19.14
CA LEU A 450 -15.76 -29.99 19.42
C LEU A 450 -15.88 -31.36 18.75
N LEU A 451 -14.91 -31.73 17.94
CA LEU A 451 -14.79 -33.04 17.30
C LEU A 451 -13.53 -33.73 17.81
N ALA A 452 -13.62 -35.02 18.05
CA ALA A 452 -12.49 -35.85 18.42
C ALA A 452 -12.74 -37.28 17.96
N ASN A 453 -11.67 -37.99 17.56
CA ASN A 453 -11.72 -39.43 17.36
C ASN A 453 -11.49 -40.13 18.69
N ILE A 454 -12.45 -40.93 19.12
CA ILE A 454 -12.39 -41.73 20.33
C ILE A 454 -12.39 -43.18 19.93
N ASP A 455 -11.30 -43.90 20.20
CA ASP A 455 -11.06 -45.30 19.79
C ASP A 455 -11.26 -45.52 18.29
N GLY A 456 -10.92 -44.51 17.46
CA GLY A 456 -11.02 -44.53 16.00
C GLY A 456 -12.37 -44.08 15.44
N GLU A 457 -13.37 -43.79 16.29
CA GLU A 457 -14.66 -43.23 15.85
C GLU A 457 -14.75 -41.72 16.10
N GLU A 458 -15.14 -40.96 15.11
CA GLU A 458 -15.35 -39.51 15.26
C GLU A 458 -16.58 -39.23 16.12
N ARG A 459 -16.37 -38.48 17.20
CA ARG A 459 -17.45 -38.00 18.11
C ARG A 459 -17.55 -36.48 18.03
N LYS A 460 -18.80 -36.00 18.15
CA LYS A 460 -19.14 -34.59 18.03
C LYS A 460 -19.87 -34.08 19.27
N PHE A 461 -19.33 -33.04 19.89
CA PHE A 461 -19.91 -32.39 21.05
C PHE A 461 -20.32 -30.94 20.73
N VAL A 462 -21.49 -30.52 21.11
CA VAL A 462 -21.98 -29.15 20.88
C VAL A 462 -21.57 -28.24 22.05
N ILE A 463 -20.80 -27.18 21.74
CA ILE A 463 -20.43 -26.14 22.69
C ILE A 463 -21.55 -25.11 22.73
N SER A 464 -22.34 -25.13 23.83
CA SER A 464 -23.49 -24.26 23.99
C SER A 464 -23.10 -22.80 24.20
N LYS A 465 -23.82 -21.87 23.54
CA LYS A 465 -23.67 -20.41 23.72
C LYS A 465 -23.80 -19.89 25.14
N LYS A 466 -24.37 -20.71 26.05
CA LYS A 466 -24.54 -20.36 27.47
C LYS A 466 -23.33 -20.72 28.33
N LYS A 467 -22.30 -21.37 27.77
CA LYS A 467 -21.13 -21.83 28.50
C LYS A 467 -19.95 -20.86 28.33
N GLU A 468 -19.11 -20.81 29.35
CA GLU A 468 -17.90 -19.98 29.37
C GLU A 468 -16.94 -20.30 28.18
N GLU A 469 -16.88 -21.59 27.81
CA GLU A 469 -16.05 -22.06 26.69
C GLU A 469 -16.46 -21.40 25.36
N PHE A 470 -17.75 -21.15 25.15
CA PHE A 470 -18.22 -20.47 23.95
C PHE A 470 -17.72 -19.03 23.91
N ALA A 471 -17.85 -18.29 25.00
CA ALA A 471 -17.38 -16.91 25.11
C ALA A 471 -15.84 -16.83 24.94
N TYR A 472 -15.11 -17.80 25.51
CA TYR A 472 -13.67 -17.87 25.38
C TYR A 472 -13.26 -18.15 23.94
N LEU A 473 -13.92 -19.08 23.24
CA LEU A 473 -13.67 -19.38 21.82
C LEU A 473 -13.95 -18.16 20.91
N GLU A 474 -14.99 -17.37 21.22
CA GLU A 474 -15.25 -16.12 20.51
C GLU A 474 -14.15 -15.07 20.74
N GLN A 475 -13.62 -15.02 21.96
CA GLN A 475 -12.60 -14.06 22.34
C GLN A 475 -11.23 -14.36 21.70
N ILE A 476 -10.80 -15.64 21.72
CA ILE A 476 -9.47 -16.03 21.23
C ILE A 476 -9.44 -16.35 19.73
N GLY A 477 -10.58 -16.74 19.16
CA GLY A 477 -10.70 -17.28 17.79
C GLY A 477 -10.15 -18.70 17.63
N LEU A 478 -10.64 -19.43 16.63
CA LEU A 478 -10.26 -20.84 16.42
C LEU A 478 -8.78 -21.02 16.04
N ALA A 479 -8.17 -20.02 15.43
CA ALA A 479 -6.77 -20.06 15.03
C ALA A 479 -5.78 -20.05 16.20
N ASN A 480 -6.22 -19.60 17.37
CA ASN A 480 -5.39 -19.49 18.58
C ASN A 480 -5.67 -20.62 19.59
N LEU A 481 -6.40 -21.67 19.17
CA LEU A 481 -6.64 -22.84 20.00
C LEU A 481 -5.34 -23.63 20.19
N THR A 482 -4.90 -23.71 21.44
CA THR A 482 -3.75 -24.57 21.80
C THR A 482 -4.17 -26.01 21.95
N THR A 483 -3.27 -26.96 21.67
CA THR A 483 -3.47 -28.40 21.90
C THR A 483 -3.85 -28.67 23.36
N GLU A 484 -3.27 -27.92 24.29
CA GLU A 484 -3.56 -28.05 25.72
C GLU A 484 -5.00 -27.66 26.08
N TYR A 485 -5.51 -26.58 25.46
CA TYR A 485 -6.89 -26.17 25.65
C TYR A 485 -7.87 -27.15 24.98
N LEU A 486 -7.55 -27.69 23.82
CA LEU A 486 -8.33 -28.75 23.16
C LEU A 486 -8.42 -30.00 24.04
N LYS A 487 -7.31 -30.42 24.65
CA LYS A 487 -7.31 -31.50 25.64
C LYS A 487 -8.22 -31.22 26.79
N THR A 488 -8.16 -30.04 27.38
CA THR A 488 -9.04 -29.59 28.45
C THR A 488 -10.53 -29.60 28.05
N LEU A 489 -10.84 -29.17 26.84
CA LEU A 489 -12.21 -29.24 26.31
C LEU A 489 -12.68 -30.67 26.18
N VAL A 490 -11.87 -31.53 25.60
CA VAL A 490 -12.21 -32.96 25.43
C VAL A 490 -12.41 -33.63 26.78
N GLU A 491 -11.52 -33.46 27.76
CA GLU A 491 -11.66 -33.98 29.10
C GLU A 491 -12.98 -33.56 29.77
N ARG A 492 -13.34 -32.28 29.60
CA ARG A 492 -14.56 -31.71 30.16
C ARG A 492 -15.82 -32.27 29.51
N TYR A 493 -15.83 -32.39 28.20
CA TYR A 493 -16.99 -32.87 27.45
C TYR A 493 -17.11 -34.40 27.46
N PHE A 494 -16.00 -35.11 27.52
CA PHE A 494 -15.99 -36.56 27.60
C PHE A 494 -16.47 -37.09 28.97
N LYS A 495 -16.10 -36.42 30.07
CA LYS A 495 -16.59 -36.77 31.43
C LYS A 495 -18.09 -36.43 31.70
N LEU A 496 -18.72 -35.71 30.78
CA LEU A 496 -20.13 -35.35 30.84
C LEU A 496 -21.05 -36.34 30.12
N TYR A 497 -20.46 -37.32 29.42
CA TYR A 497 -21.13 -38.41 28.72
C TYR A 497 -20.70 -39.79 29.27
#